data_8b7235435aaa0fc75926678104e82a92
#
_entry.id   8b7235435aaa0fc75926678104e82a92
#
_cell.length_a   1.000
_cell.length_b   1.000
_cell.length_c   1.000
_cell.angle_alpha   90.00
_cell.angle_beta   90.00
_cell.angle_gamma   90.00
#
_symmetry.space_group_name_H-M   'P 1'
#
loop_
_entity.id
_entity.type
_entity.pdbx_description
1 polymer ?
#
loop_
_entity_poly.entity_id
_entity_poly.type
_entity_poly.pdbx_seq_one_letter_code
_entity_poly.pdbx_strand_id
1 'polypeptide(L)'
;MKKKIMIVDDEKGVIFTVKVGLDDLNAGYDIIGVNSGEECFHTLKRGEIPDLILLDIMMPEMDGWDVFDKLKDSSSWRDIPVVFLTARVDDVARNAGKFLAVDYIEKPFEIGDLKRRIDKVLEK
;
A
#
# COMPACT_ATOMS: atom_id res chain seq x y z
N MET A 1 -8.68 18.16 5.77
CA MET A 1 -8.72 16.79 6.34
C MET A 1 -7.49 16.04 5.92
N LYS A 2 -7.00 15.19 6.80
CA LYS A 2 -5.84 14.36 6.48
C LYS A 2 -6.20 13.27 5.50
N LYS A 3 -5.31 13.02 4.55
CA LYS A 3 -5.45 11.86 3.67
C LYS A 3 -5.09 10.60 4.45
N LYS A 4 -5.76 9.51 4.12
CA LYS A 4 -5.56 8.23 4.78
C LYS A 4 -4.74 7.30 3.88
N ILE A 5 -3.68 6.73 4.45
CA ILE A 5 -2.83 5.77 3.76
C ILE A 5 -2.97 4.45 4.49
N MET A 6 -3.38 3.40 3.79
CA MET A 6 -3.37 2.06 4.37
C MET A 6 -2.09 1.36 3.95
N ILE A 7 -1.37 0.79 4.91
CA ILE A 7 -0.21 -0.03 4.59
C ILE A 7 -0.53 -1.47 4.96
N VAL A 8 -0.40 -2.36 3.97
CA VAL A 8 -0.66 -3.79 4.11
C VAL A 8 0.67 -4.51 4.01
N ASP A 9 1.16 -5.02 5.14
CA ASP A 9 2.47 -5.67 5.19
C ASP A 9 2.49 -6.61 6.40
N ASP A 10 2.92 -7.87 6.20
CA ASP A 10 2.96 -8.83 7.28
C ASP A 10 4.12 -8.60 8.25
N GLU A 11 5.04 -7.73 7.90
CA GLU A 11 6.14 -7.34 8.78
C GLU A 11 5.75 -6.10 9.57
N LYS A 12 5.45 -6.28 10.83
CA LYS A 12 5.04 -5.17 11.70
C LYS A 12 6.08 -4.08 11.78
N GLY A 13 7.36 -4.44 11.63
CA GLY A 13 8.45 -3.46 11.62
C GLY A 13 8.36 -2.48 10.48
N VAL A 14 7.91 -2.95 9.31
CA VAL A 14 7.74 -2.08 8.15
C VAL A 14 6.60 -1.10 8.39
N ILE A 15 5.48 -1.59 8.94
CA ILE A 15 4.35 -0.73 9.28
C ILE A 15 4.79 0.37 10.26
N PHE A 16 5.51 -0.02 11.30
CA PHE A 16 6.00 0.93 12.31
C PHE A 16 6.94 1.97 11.68
N THR A 17 7.88 1.51 10.86
CA THR A 17 8.84 2.39 10.20
C THR A 17 8.13 3.43 9.33
N VAL A 18 7.11 3.00 8.58
CA VAL A 18 6.37 3.92 7.72
C VAL A 18 5.59 4.92 8.55
N LYS A 19 4.90 4.47 9.59
CA LYS A 19 4.12 5.36 10.46
C LYS A 19 5.00 6.43 11.10
N VAL A 20 6.07 5.99 11.76
CA VAL A 20 6.97 6.90 12.47
C VAL A 20 7.70 7.81 11.48
N GLY A 21 8.19 7.23 10.39
CA GLY A 21 8.96 8.00 9.41
C GLY A 21 8.16 9.10 8.75
N LEU A 22 6.93 8.79 8.34
CA LEU A 22 6.07 9.80 7.73
C LEU A 22 5.65 10.86 8.73
N ASP A 23 5.40 10.46 9.97
CA ASP A 23 5.05 11.40 11.02
C ASP A 23 6.21 12.37 11.31
N ASP A 24 7.44 11.84 11.37
CA ASP A 24 8.64 12.64 11.59
C ASP A 24 8.86 13.68 10.47
N LEU A 25 8.41 13.37 9.27
CA LEU A 25 8.53 14.28 8.14
C LEU A 25 7.34 15.24 8.04
N ASN A 26 6.45 15.22 9.02
CA ASN A 26 5.24 16.03 9.03
C ASN A 26 4.43 15.86 7.75
N ALA A 27 4.32 14.62 7.30
CA ALA A 27 3.62 14.32 6.05
C ALA A 27 2.13 14.63 6.09
N GLY A 28 1.55 14.61 7.30
CA GLY A 28 0.14 14.95 7.46
C GLY A 28 -0.82 13.85 7.03
N TYR A 29 -0.36 12.58 7.03
CA TYR A 29 -1.19 11.45 6.65
C TYR A 29 -1.64 10.68 7.88
N ASP A 30 -2.88 10.15 7.82
CA ASP A 30 -3.35 9.14 8.77
C ASP A 30 -2.94 7.78 8.23
N ILE A 31 -2.18 7.02 9.02
CA ILE A 31 -1.70 5.71 8.57
C ILE A 31 -2.52 4.61 9.23
N ILE A 32 -3.12 3.75 8.41
CA ILE A 32 -3.84 2.58 8.85
C ILE A 32 -2.96 1.37 8.54
N GLY A 33 -2.46 0.69 9.56
CA GLY A 33 -1.60 -0.48 9.35
C GLY A 33 -2.40 -1.76 9.50
N VAL A 34 -2.30 -2.63 8.51
CA VAL A 34 -2.90 -3.96 8.58
C VAL A 34 -1.85 -4.97 8.16
N ASN A 35 -1.88 -6.17 8.74
CA ASN A 35 -0.80 -7.12 8.56
C ASN A 35 -1.15 -8.34 7.71
N SER A 36 -2.26 -8.28 7.00
CA SER A 36 -2.65 -9.36 6.09
C SER A 36 -3.69 -8.87 5.09
N GLY A 37 -3.86 -9.63 4.02
CA GLY A 37 -4.91 -9.33 3.04
C GLY A 37 -6.28 -9.45 3.66
N GLU A 38 -6.46 -10.44 4.54
CA GLU A 38 -7.74 -10.63 5.24
C GLU A 38 -8.09 -9.40 6.07
N GLU A 39 -7.12 -8.90 6.83
CA GLU A 39 -7.33 -7.71 7.65
C GLU A 39 -7.59 -6.48 6.80
N CYS A 40 -6.94 -6.39 5.65
CA CYS A 40 -7.17 -5.32 4.69
C CYS A 40 -8.65 -5.24 4.31
N PHE A 41 -9.22 -6.36 3.87
CA PHE A 41 -10.62 -6.38 3.43
C PHE A 41 -11.59 -6.20 4.58
N HIS A 42 -11.24 -6.71 5.74
CA HIS A 42 -12.05 -6.50 6.94
C HIS A 42 -12.16 -5.00 7.27
N THR A 43 -11.04 -4.31 7.20
CA THR A 43 -10.98 -2.87 7.46
C THR A 43 -11.79 -2.08 6.42
N LEU A 44 -11.65 -2.45 5.15
CA LEU A 44 -12.41 -1.79 4.08
C LEU A 44 -13.91 -2.01 4.25
N LYS A 45 -14.31 -3.20 4.64
CA LYS A 45 -15.73 -3.52 4.84
C LYS A 45 -16.34 -2.74 6.00
N ARG A 46 -15.53 -2.37 6.98
CA ARG A 46 -15.99 -1.52 8.09
C ARG A 46 -16.19 -0.06 7.66
N GLY A 47 -15.81 0.29 6.46
CA GLY A 47 -15.95 1.65 5.95
C GLY A 47 -14.73 2.53 6.13
N GLU A 48 -13.60 1.97 6.55
CA GLU A 48 -12.35 2.74 6.63
C GLU A 48 -11.66 2.70 5.28
N ILE A 49 -12.04 3.64 4.42
CA ILE A 49 -11.58 3.68 3.04
C ILE A 49 -10.37 4.61 2.93
N PRO A 50 -9.20 4.09 2.55
CA PRO A 50 -8.01 4.94 2.40
C PRO A 50 -8.02 5.68 1.07
N ASP A 51 -7.17 6.70 1.00
CA ASP A 51 -6.95 7.43 -0.24
C ASP A 51 -5.87 6.75 -1.09
N LEU A 52 -5.08 5.87 -0.48
CA LEU A 52 -4.02 5.14 -1.17
C LEU A 52 -3.68 3.89 -0.34
N ILE A 53 -3.33 2.81 -1.02
CA ILE A 53 -2.89 1.58 -0.36
C ILE A 53 -1.43 1.30 -0.74
N LEU A 54 -0.58 1.16 0.27
CA LEU A 54 0.77 0.64 0.11
C LEU A 54 0.66 -0.86 0.37
N LEU A 55 1.04 -1.67 -0.59
CA LEU A 55 0.74 -3.10 -0.56
C LEU A 55 1.99 -3.93 -0.76
N ASP A 56 2.35 -4.70 0.25
CA ASP A 56 3.46 -5.65 0.14
C ASP A 56 3.05 -6.82 -0.73
N ILE A 57 3.94 -7.28 -1.58
CA ILE A 57 3.66 -8.41 -2.46
C ILE A 57 3.84 -9.74 -1.72
N MET A 58 4.91 -9.85 -0.94
CA MET A 58 5.29 -11.12 -0.32
C MET A 58 4.66 -11.30 1.04
N MET A 59 3.45 -11.85 1.06
CA MET A 59 2.74 -12.15 2.31
C MET A 59 2.25 -13.59 2.26
N PRO A 60 2.18 -14.28 3.42
CA PRO A 60 1.66 -15.64 3.44
C PRO A 60 0.16 -15.68 3.15
N GLU A 61 -0.30 -16.80 2.66
CA GLU A 61 -1.72 -17.10 2.38
C GLU A 61 -2.28 -16.24 1.24
N MET A 62 -2.52 -14.96 1.46
CA MET A 62 -3.00 -14.07 0.43
C MET A 62 -1.90 -13.03 0.15
N ASP A 63 -1.23 -13.15 -0.99
CA ASP A 63 -0.14 -12.22 -1.33
C ASP A 63 -0.68 -10.91 -1.93
N GLY A 64 0.23 -9.99 -2.25
CA GLY A 64 -0.16 -8.70 -2.76
C GLY A 64 -0.88 -8.75 -4.09
N TRP A 65 -0.53 -9.71 -4.95
CA TRP A 65 -1.22 -9.87 -6.23
C TRP A 65 -2.67 -10.27 -6.01
N ASP A 66 -2.91 -11.19 -5.06
CA ASP A 66 -4.27 -11.61 -4.72
C ASP A 66 -5.10 -10.47 -4.18
N VAL A 67 -4.50 -9.65 -3.31
CA VAL A 67 -5.19 -8.49 -2.75
C VAL A 67 -5.53 -7.51 -3.86
N PHE A 68 -4.59 -7.24 -4.76
CA PHE A 68 -4.80 -6.32 -5.87
C PHE A 68 -5.95 -6.78 -6.77
N ASP A 69 -5.96 -8.08 -7.12
CA ASP A 69 -7.04 -8.64 -7.94
C ASP A 69 -8.40 -8.43 -7.30
N LYS A 70 -8.50 -8.73 -6.01
CA LYS A 70 -9.77 -8.58 -5.30
C LYS A 70 -10.21 -7.12 -5.22
N LEU A 71 -9.27 -6.21 -5.06
CA LEU A 71 -9.59 -4.78 -5.06
C LEU A 71 -10.14 -4.35 -6.41
N LYS A 72 -9.52 -4.79 -7.50
CA LYS A 72 -9.94 -4.41 -8.84
C LYS A 72 -11.26 -5.03 -9.25
N ASP A 73 -11.61 -6.16 -8.67
CA ASP A 73 -12.91 -6.80 -8.91
C ASP A 73 -14.05 -6.10 -8.16
N SER A 74 -13.76 -5.22 -7.23
CA SER A 74 -14.77 -4.57 -6.41
C SER A 74 -15.16 -3.22 -7.02
N SER A 75 -16.45 -3.00 -7.22
CA SER A 75 -16.95 -1.71 -7.68
C SER A 75 -16.74 -0.62 -6.63
N SER A 76 -16.64 -1.01 -5.35
CA SER A 76 -16.45 -0.06 -4.25
C SER A 76 -15.00 0.38 -4.09
N TRP A 77 -14.03 -0.47 -4.42
CA TRP A 77 -12.62 -0.23 -4.06
C TRP A 77 -11.67 -0.19 -5.26
N ARG A 78 -12.17 -0.46 -6.47
CA ARG A 78 -11.29 -0.56 -7.65
C ARG A 78 -10.53 0.72 -7.98
N ASP A 79 -11.05 1.85 -7.55
CA ASP A 79 -10.45 3.14 -7.89
C ASP A 79 -9.44 3.63 -6.86
N ILE A 80 -9.25 2.90 -5.76
CA ILE A 80 -8.23 3.27 -4.78
C ILE A 80 -6.86 3.01 -5.39
N PRO A 81 -5.99 4.02 -5.49
CA PRO A 81 -4.66 3.80 -6.06
C PRO A 81 -3.83 2.89 -5.18
N VAL A 82 -3.09 1.98 -5.82
CA VAL A 82 -2.25 1.00 -5.14
C VAL A 82 -0.80 1.23 -5.54
N VAL A 83 0.07 1.33 -4.53
CA VAL A 83 1.52 1.37 -4.73
C VAL A 83 2.09 0.11 -4.09
N PHE A 84 2.77 -0.71 -4.88
CA PHE A 84 3.35 -1.95 -4.35
C PHE A 84 4.68 -1.67 -3.65
N LEU A 85 4.88 -2.33 -2.51
CA LEU A 85 6.18 -2.38 -1.83
C LEU A 85 6.71 -3.80 -1.98
N THR A 86 7.93 -3.96 -2.48
CA THR A 86 8.44 -5.30 -2.70
C THR A 86 9.95 -5.41 -2.56
N ALA A 87 10.41 -6.52 -1.98
CA ALA A 87 11.81 -6.91 -2.01
C ALA A 87 12.11 -7.74 -3.29
N ARG A 88 11.07 -8.10 -4.05
CA ARG A 88 11.18 -9.00 -5.20
C ARG A 88 10.91 -8.28 -6.51
N VAL A 89 11.93 -7.58 -7.02
CA VAL A 89 11.82 -6.80 -8.25
C VAL A 89 11.49 -7.69 -9.46
N ASP A 90 11.98 -8.91 -9.47
CA ASP A 90 11.70 -9.87 -10.54
C ASP A 90 10.21 -10.24 -10.61
N ASP A 91 9.52 -10.27 -9.46
CA ASP A 91 8.08 -10.50 -9.45
C ASP A 91 7.35 -9.34 -10.12
N VAL A 92 7.80 -8.11 -9.86
CA VAL A 92 7.24 -6.92 -10.49
C VAL A 92 7.42 -7.01 -12.01
N ALA A 93 8.63 -7.32 -12.45
CA ALA A 93 8.92 -7.40 -13.89
C ALA A 93 8.05 -8.45 -14.57
N ARG A 94 7.85 -9.60 -13.90
CA ARG A 94 7.08 -10.70 -14.45
C ARG A 94 5.60 -10.37 -14.59
N ASN A 95 5.07 -9.52 -13.70
CA ASN A 95 3.66 -9.23 -13.64
C ASN A 95 3.29 -7.79 -14.08
N ALA A 96 4.26 -6.99 -14.48
CA ALA A 96 4.03 -5.58 -14.79
C ALA A 96 2.97 -5.35 -15.87
N GLY A 97 2.88 -6.25 -16.83
CA GLY A 97 1.88 -6.14 -17.89
C GLY A 97 0.50 -6.62 -17.48
N LYS A 98 0.41 -7.25 -16.31
CA LYS A 98 -0.82 -7.84 -15.79
C LYS A 98 -1.54 -6.95 -14.81
N PHE A 99 -0.78 -6.22 -14.00
CA PHE A 99 -1.31 -5.42 -12.90
C PHE A 99 -0.99 -3.95 -13.12
N LEU A 100 -2.03 -3.13 -13.13
CA LEU A 100 -1.91 -1.70 -13.40
C LEU A 100 -1.90 -0.92 -12.10
N ALA A 101 -0.84 -1.09 -11.33
CA ALA A 101 -0.63 -0.30 -10.11
C ALA A 101 -0.08 1.07 -10.50
N VAL A 102 -0.23 2.03 -9.59
CA VAL A 102 0.24 3.39 -9.81
C VAL A 102 1.77 3.45 -9.77
N ASP A 103 2.38 2.69 -8.86
CA ASP A 103 3.84 2.69 -8.70
C ASP A 103 4.29 1.42 -8.01
N TYR A 104 5.60 1.16 -8.09
CA TYR A 104 6.25 0.02 -7.44
C TYR A 104 7.47 0.58 -6.72
N ILE A 105 7.60 0.28 -5.44
CA ILE A 105 8.71 0.76 -4.63
C ILE A 105 9.47 -0.42 -4.08
N GLU A 106 10.78 -0.44 -4.32
CA GLU A 106 11.65 -1.53 -3.90
C GLU A 106 12.05 -1.37 -2.44
N LYS A 107 12.03 -2.48 -1.68
CA LYS A 107 12.54 -2.53 -0.32
C LYS A 107 14.03 -2.87 -0.35
N PRO A 108 14.84 -2.30 0.52
CA PRO A 108 14.51 -1.25 1.49
C PRO A 108 14.36 0.11 0.81
N PHE A 109 13.49 0.94 1.34
CA PHE A 109 13.25 2.27 0.78
C PHE A 109 13.61 3.35 1.80
N GLU A 110 13.86 4.55 1.29
CA GLU A 110 14.04 5.75 2.13
C GLU A 110 12.69 6.39 2.37
N ILE A 111 12.46 6.82 3.60
CA ILE A 111 11.18 7.43 3.96
C ILE A 111 10.91 8.70 3.14
N GLY A 112 11.96 9.50 2.89
CA GLY A 112 11.79 10.70 2.06
C GLY A 112 11.35 10.39 0.65
N ASP A 113 11.90 9.33 0.07
CA ASP A 113 11.50 8.91 -1.27
C ASP A 113 10.07 8.37 -1.28
N LEU A 114 9.72 7.59 -0.26
CA LEU A 114 8.36 7.06 -0.12
C LEU A 114 7.36 8.21 -0.01
N LYS A 115 7.65 9.19 0.85
CA LYS A 115 6.77 10.34 1.01
C LYS A 115 6.59 11.08 -0.31
N ARG A 116 7.68 11.31 -1.03
CA ARG A 116 7.65 12.03 -2.30
C ARG A 116 6.75 11.33 -3.31
N ARG A 117 6.83 10.00 -3.37
CA ARG A 117 6.02 9.22 -4.31
C ARG A 117 4.55 9.20 -3.92
N ILE A 118 4.27 9.11 -2.62
CA ILE A 118 2.90 9.17 -2.12
C ILE A 118 2.30 10.55 -2.43
N ASP A 119 3.05 11.61 -2.13
CA ASP A 119 2.61 12.97 -2.38
C ASP A 119 2.26 13.15 -3.85
N LYS A 120 3.09 12.61 -4.74
CA LYS A 120 2.87 12.73 -6.17
C LYS A 120 1.57 12.06 -6.61
N VAL A 121 1.26 10.90 -6.07
CA VAL A 121 0.01 10.19 -6.39
C VAL A 121 -1.19 10.96 -5.89
N LEU A 122 -1.10 11.54 -4.70
CA LEU A 122 -2.24 12.19 -4.05
C LEU A 122 -2.44 13.66 -4.42
N GLU A 123 -1.52 14.24 -5.15
CA GLU A 123 -1.62 15.63 -5.60
C GLU A 123 -2.73 15.86 -6.62
N LYS A 124 -3.25 14.81 -7.16
CA LYS A 124 -4.31 14.93 -8.18
C LYS A 124 -5.65 15.43 -7.60
#